data_41ba7cd5e54fe2c78a55c212453ea6d9
#
_entry.id   41ba7cd5e54fe2c78a55c212453ea6d9
#
_cell.length_a   1.000
_cell.length_b   1.000
_cell.length_c   1.000
_cell.angle_alpha   90.00
_cell.angle_beta   90.00
_cell.angle_gamma   90.00
#
_symmetry.space_group_name_H-M   'P 1'
#
loop_
_entity.id
_entity.type
_entity.pdbx_description
1 polymer ?
#
loop_
_entity_poly.entity_id
_entity_poly.type
_entity_poly.pdbx_seq_one_letter_code
_entity_poly.pdbx_strand_id
1 'polypeptide(L)'
;TGSARHAISIFAVEKGTPGFSVGRQLEKTGWLSSDTAELVFEDCRIPAANLLGEQDKGFYSVMKNFQTERIALAAMAVGHCTQALKMTLEHVRDRRAFGATLFDKQVVRQRLAMLDAKVRAARQYLYHCGWLVTQGHDVVQDVSLLKSLTGELVNEVVQACQQFHGGMGYMRGTAIERLWRDARVLAIGDSVRTDLKGAY
;
A
#
# COMPACT_ATOMS: atom_id res chain seq x y z
N THR A 1 30.39 19.54 -1.52
CA THR A 1 30.22 18.11 -1.19
C THR A 1 29.72 17.96 0.24
N GLY A 2 28.54 18.51 0.55
CA GLY A 2 27.82 18.24 1.78
C GLY A 2 27.37 16.78 1.85
N SER A 3 27.02 16.27 3.03
CA SER A 3 26.42 14.94 3.16
C SER A 3 25.19 14.87 2.25
N ALA A 4 24.94 13.74 1.59
CA ALA A 4 23.83 13.57 0.64
C ALA A 4 22.46 14.01 1.18
N ARG A 5 22.28 14.02 2.51
CA ARG A 5 21.06 14.46 3.21
C ARG A 5 20.82 15.98 3.17
N HIS A 6 21.86 16.77 2.94
CA HIS A 6 21.83 18.25 2.92
C HIS A 6 21.99 18.83 1.52
N ALA A 7 21.74 18.05 0.47
CA ALA A 7 21.92 18.46 -0.93
C ALA A 7 20.67 18.21 -1.78
N ILE A 8 19.49 18.07 -1.15
CA ILE A 8 18.23 17.81 -1.83
C ILE A 8 17.27 18.97 -1.59
N SER A 9 16.78 19.56 -2.68
CA SER A 9 15.71 20.56 -2.67
C SER A 9 14.53 20.02 -3.48
N ILE A 10 13.32 20.44 -3.15
CA ILE A 10 12.08 20.01 -3.82
C ILE A 10 11.52 21.17 -4.60
N PHE A 11 11.15 20.94 -5.85
CA PHE A 11 10.54 21.95 -6.73
C PHE A 11 9.22 21.44 -7.32
N ALA A 12 8.25 22.31 -7.42
CA ALA A 12 7.06 22.07 -8.22
C ALA A 12 7.38 22.31 -9.71
N VAL A 13 7.13 21.30 -10.54
CA VAL A 13 7.29 21.40 -11.98
C VAL A 13 5.92 21.30 -12.62
N GLU A 14 5.49 22.37 -13.29
CA GLU A 14 4.20 22.41 -13.95
C GLU A 14 4.22 21.62 -15.26
N LYS A 15 3.08 21.02 -15.61
CA LYS A 15 2.91 20.38 -16.92
C LYS A 15 3.04 21.45 -18.01
N GLY A 16 3.86 21.17 -18.99
CA GLY A 16 4.16 22.11 -20.10
C GLY A 16 5.36 23.02 -19.85
N THR A 17 6.08 22.87 -18.73
CA THR A 17 7.36 23.55 -18.53
C THR A 17 8.31 23.17 -19.66
N PRO A 18 8.96 24.13 -20.35
CA PRO A 18 9.95 23.83 -21.40
C PRO A 18 11.06 22.92 -20.87
N GLY A 19 11.38 21.89 -21.63
CA GLY A 19 12.38 20.89 -21.25
C GLY A 19 11.84 19.78 -20.31
N PHE A 20 10.58 19.83 -19.90
CA PHE A 20 9.92 18.74 -19.18
C PHE A 20 8.96 17.98 -20.10
N SER A 21 9.12 16.67 -20.19
CA SER A 21 8.23 15.80 -20.96
C SER A 21 7.95 14.48 -20.24
N VAL A 22 6.82 13.87 -20.57
CA VAL A 22 6.47 12.51 -20.14
C VAL A 22 6.97 11.55 -21.21
N GLY A 23 7.84 10.65 -20.81
CA GLY A 23 8.39 9.60 -21.65
C GLY A 23 7.46 8.40 -21.78
N ARG A 24 8.05 7.19 -21.76
CA ARG A 24 7.29 5.96 -21.92
C ARG A 24 6.35 5.70 -20.73
N GLN A 25 5.08 5.40 -21.05
CA GLN A 25 4.14 4.89 -20.07
C GLN A 25 4.48 3.45 -19.69
N LEU A 26 4.45 3.14 -18.39
CA LEU A 26 4.80 1.83 -17.87
C LEU A 26 3.54 0.99 -17.65
N GLU A 27 3.55 -0.23 -18.16
CA GLU A 27 2.50 -1.21 -17.89
C GLU A 27 2.71 -1.86 -16.52
N LYS A 28 1.65 -1.91 -15.73
CA LYS A 28 1.68 -2.44 -14.35
C LYS A 28 0.80 -3.68 -14.21
N THR A 29 1.14 -4.53 -13.24
CA THR A 29 0.31 -5.68 -12.88
C THR A 29 -1.04 -5.29 -12.28
N GLY A 30 -1.07 -4.24 -11.47
CA GLY A 30 -2.26 -3.71 -10.81
C GLY A 30 -2.28 -2.18 -10.82
N TRP A 31 -3.27 -1.61 -10.12
CA TRP A 31 -3.51 -0.15 -10.11
C TRP A 31 -3.59 0.43 -11.53
N LEU A 32 -4.33 -0.25 -12.40
CA LEU A 32 -4.38 0.09 -13.84
C LEU A 32 -5.04 1.44 -14.12
N SER A 33 -5.85 1.96 -13.19
CA SER A 33 -6.45 3.30 -13.28
C SER A 33 -5.50 4.43 -12.87
N SER A 34 -4.30 4.13 -12.41
CA SER A 34 -3.27 5.10 -12.06
C SER A 34 -2.18 5.08 -13.11
N ASP A 35 -1.84 6.22 -13.66
CA ASP A 35 -0.74 6.34 -14.63
C ASP A 35 0.61 6.23 -13.95
N THR A 36 1.58 5.64 -14.66
CA THR A 36 2.98 5.59 -14.25
C THR A 36 3.83 5.70 -15.51
N ALA A 37 4.76 6.64 -15.54
CA ALA A 37 5.58 6.92 -16.71
C ALA A 37 6.99 7.36 -16.31
N GLU A 38 7.88 7.31 -17.26
CA GLU A 38 9.19 7.94 -17.17
C GLU A 38 9.02 9.46 -17.32
N LEU A 39 9.76 10.22 -16.52
CA LEU A 39 9.82 11.68 -16.64
C LEU A 39 11.18 12.08 -17.20
N VAL A 40 11.17 12.92 -18.22
CA VAL A 40 12.38 13.38 -18.92
C VAL A 40 12.54 14.88 -18.70
N PHE A 41 13.75 15.27 -18.30
CA PHE A 41 14.14 16.67 -18.10
C PHE A 41 15.36 16.96 -18.95
N GLU A 42 15.23 17.87 -19.93
CA GLU A 42 16.28 18.32 -20.84
C GLU A 42 16.34 19.84 -20.80
N ASP A 43 17.41 20.39 -20.26
CA ASP A 43 17.58 21.85 -20.06
C ASP A 43 16.36 22.52 -19.41
N CYS A 44 15.67 21.81 -18.54
CA CYS A 44 14.45 22.25 -17.88
C CYS A 44 14.78 23.31 -16.83
N ARG A 45 14.37 24.56 -17.08
CA ARG A 45 14.58 25.70 -16.16
C ARG A 45 13.31 25.94 -15.37
N ILE A 46 13.44 25.87 -14.03
CA ILE A 46 12.34 26.03 -13.11
C ILE A 46 12.54 27.33 -12.34
N PRO A 47 11.51 28.19 -12.20
CA PRO A 47 11.60 29.39 -11.39
C PRO A 47 11.97 29.08 -9.93
N ALA A 48 12.84 29.90 -9.34
CA ALA A 48 13.21 29.72 -7.92
C ALA A 48 12.01 29.81 -6.98
N ALA A 49 10.96 30.53 -7.37
CA ALA A 49 9.69 30.63 -6.64
C ALA A 49 8.93 29.30 -6.53
N ASN A 50 9.23 28.32 -7.37
CA ASN A 50 8.65 26.97 -7.31
C ASN A 50 9.34 26.06 -6.28
N LEU A 51 10.31 26.56 -5.52
CA LEU A 51 10.93 25.83 -4.41
C LEU A 51 9.87 25.53 -3.35
N LEU A 52 9.75 24.27 -2.97
CA LEU A 52 8.87 23.81 -1.91
C LEU A 52 9.67 23.64 -0.60
N GLY A 53 9.36 24.50 0.37
CA GLY A 53 10.07 24.55 1.63
C GLY A 53 11.39 25.31 1.53
N GLU A 54 12.42 24.86 2.25
CA GLU A 54 13.73 25.48 2.29
C GLU A 54 14.72 24.77 1.37
N GLN A 55 15.64 25.52 0.78
CA GLN A 55 16.74 24.98 0.01
C GLN A 55 17.54 23.98 0.86
N ASP A 56 17.91 22.85 0.25
CA ASP A 56 18.73 21.79 0.87
C ASP A 56 18.05 21.06 2.06
N LYS A 57 16.77 21.31 2.31
CA LYS A 57 15.96 20.65 3.36
C LYS A 57 14.95 19.64 2.81
N GLY A 58 14.94 19.39 1.52
CA GLY A 58 13.95 18.53 0.85
C GLY A 58 13.94 17.09 1.39
N PHE A 59 15.10 16.54 1.78
CA PHE A 59 15.16 15.21 2.39
C PHE A 59 14.28 15.09 3.65
N TYR A 60 14.36 16.08 4.52
CA TYR A 60 13.57 16.08 5.77
C TYR A 60 12.08 16.24 5.51
N SER A 61 11.72 17.06 4.51
CA SER A 61 10.32 17.24 4.10
C SER A 61 9.73 15.93 3.57
N VAL A 62 10.48 15.18 2.74
CA VAL A 62 10.06 13.87 2.22
C VAL A 62 9.92 12.86 3.37
N MET A 63 10.88 12.79 4.29
CA MET A 63 10.82 11.86 5.42
C MET A 63 9.60 12.11 6.32
N LYS A 64 9.27 13.38 6.56
CA LYS A 64 8.07 13.75 7.33
C LYS A 64 6.78 13.29 6.60
N ASN A 65 6.71 13.49 5.29
CA ASN A 65 5.56 13.07 4.48
C ASN A 65 5.39 11.54 4.50
N PHE A 66 6.47 10.77 4.43
CA PHE A 66 6.44 9.31 4.45
C PHE A 66 5.78 8.72 5.70
N GLN A 67 5.81 9.40 6.85
CA GLN A 67 5.09 8.93 8.04
C GLN A 67 3.58 8.88 7.77
N THR A 68 3.02 9.94 7.18
CA THR A 68 1.59 9.99 6.81
C THR A 68 1.25 8.98 5.71
N GLU A 69 2.11 8.84 4.70
CA GLU A 69 1.94 7.87 3.62
C GLU A 69 1.94 6.43 4.14
N ARG A 70 2.81 6.08 5.07
CA ARG A 70 2.85 4.74 5.68
C ARG A 70 1.55 4.39 6.39
N ILE A 71 0.96 5.33 7.12
CA ILE A 71 -0.37 5.14 7.74
C ILE A 71 -1.44 4.97 6.68
N ALA A 72 -1.43 5.77 5.62
CA ALA A 72 -2.40 5.66 4.52
C ALA A 72 -2.31 4.31 3.80
N LEU A 73 -1.09 3.85 3.48
CA LEU A 73 -0.86 2.54 2.87
C LEU A 73 -1.29 1.38 3.79
N ALA A 74 -1.05 1.49 5.10
CA ALA A 74 -1.52 0.52 6.08
C ALA A 74 -3.06 0.50 6.17
N ALA A 75 -3.70 1.66 6.11
CA ALA A 75 -5.16 1.77 6.08
C ALA A 75 -5.76 1.14 4.81
N MET A 76 -5.13 1.36 3.65
CA MET A 76 -5.52 0.70 2.40
C MET A 76 -5.37 -0.82 2.50
N ALA A 77 -4.27 -1.33 3.06
CA ALA A 77 -4.04 -2.76 3.24
C ALA A 77 -5.12 -3.40 4.12
N VAL A 78 -5.45 -2.79 5.27
CA VAL A 78 -6.53 -3.25 6.17
C VAL A 78 -7.89 -3.18 5.47
N GLY A 79 -8.14 -2.15 4.66
CA GLY A 79 -9.34 -2.02 3.83
C GLY A 79 -9.48 -3.14 2.81
N HIS A 80 -8.40 -3.44 2.07
CA HIS A 80 -8.35 -4.55 1.11
C HIS A 80 -8.58 -5.92 1.78
N CYS A 81 -7.95 -6.16 2.94
CA CYS A 81 -8.19 -7.39 3.72
C CYS A 81 -9.67 -7.53 4.11
N THR A 82 -10.26 -6.45 4.60
CA THR A 82 -11.67 -6.43 5.02
C THR A 82 -12.60 -6.74 3.85
N GLN A 83 -12.36 -6.13 2.71
CA GLN A 83 -13.16 -6.35 1.49
C GLN A 83 -12.98 -7.76 0.95
N ALA A 84 -11.75 -8.29 0.93
CA ALA A 84 -11.47 -9.67 0.51
C ALA A 84 -12.22 -10.68 1.37
N LEU A 85 -12.15 -10.54 2.70
CA LEU A 85 -12.86 -11.42 3.63
C LEU A 85 -14.37 -11.34 3.46
N LYS A 86 -14.93 -10.14 3.28
CA LYS A 86 -16.37 -9.95 3.06
C LYS A 86 -16.82 -10.69 1.81
N MET A 87 -16.21 -10.43 0.66
CA MET A 87 -16.54 -11.09 -0.60
C MET A 87 -16.38 -12.61 -0.52
N THR A 88 -15.33 -13.07 0.16
CA THR A 88 -15.08 -14.50 0.31
C THR A 88 -16.10 -15.17 1.22
N LEU A 89 -16.51 -14.51 2.31
CA LEU A 89 -17.53 -15.03 3.20
C LEU A 89 -18.88 -15.20 2.49
N GLU A 90 -19.27 -14.23 1.65
CA GLU A 90 -20.46 -14.31 0.79
C GLU A 90 -20.31 -15.50 -0.18
N HIS A 91 -19.21 -15.59 -0.90
CA HIS A 91 -18.95 -16.66 -1.86
C HIS A 91 -19.00 -18.06 -1.23
N VAL A 92 -18.34 -18.29 -0.09
CA VAL A 92 -18.31 -19.64 0.51
C VAL A 92 -19.63 -20.07 1.12
N ARG A 93 -20.53 -19.12 1.46
CA ARG A 93 -21.90 -19.41 1.90
C ARG A 93 -22.79 -19.85 0.75
N ASP A 94 -22.57 -19.31 -0.44
CA ASP A 94 -23.39 -19.61 -1.62
C ASP A 94 -22.85 -20.81 -2.41
N ARG A 95 -21.53 -20.94 -2.49
CA ARG A 95 -20.87 -21.99 -3.29
C ARG A 95 -21.07 -23.37 -2.68
N ARG A 96 -21.75 -24.25 -3.42
CA ARG A 96 -21.94 -25.65 -3.04
C ARG A 96 -20.92 -26.55 -3.73
N ALA A 97 -20.32 -27.45 -2.97
CA ALA A 97 -19.43 -28.50 -3.45
C ALA A 97 -19.40 -29.67 -2.44
N PHE A 98 -19.25 -30.89 -2.94
CA PHE A 98 -19.19 -32.08 -2.08
C PHE A 98 -20.40 -32.22 -1.14
N GLY A 99 -21.60 -31.97 -1.67
CA GLY A 99 -22.86 -32.17 -0.95
C GLY A 99 -23.26 -31.07 0.04
N ALA A 100 -22.45 -30.00 0.25
CA ALA A 100 -22.70 -28.93 1.20
C ALA A 100 -22.16 -27.59 0.68
N THR A 101 -22.37 -26.50 1.43
CA THR A 101 -21.70 -25.24 1.12
C THR A 101 -20.20 -25.33 1.48
N LEU A 102 -19.36 -24.48 0.89
CA LEU A 102 -17.97 -24.40 1.31
C LEU A 102 -17.86 -23.96 2.78
N PHE A 103 -18.78 -23.12 3.24
CA PHE A 103 -18.83 -22.65 4.62
C PHE A 103 -19.11 -23.78 5.63
N ASP A 104 -19.80 -24.86 5.24
CA ASP A 104 -20.04 -26.04 6.10
C ASP A 104 -18.75 -26.81 6.41
N LYS A 105 -17.68 -26.60 5.64
CA LYS A 105 -16.40 -27.24 5.87
C LYS A 105 -15.65 -26.53 7.00
N GLN A 106 -15.30 -27.27 8.06
CA GLN A 106 -14.65 -26.71 9.25
C GLN A 106 -13.32 -25.97 8.91
N VAL A 107 -12.53 -26.53 8.02
CA VAL A 107 -11.24 -25.93 7.60
C VAL A 107 -11.42 -24.56 6.96
N VAL A 108 -12.52 -24.33 6.21
CA VAL A 108 -12.84 -23.04 5.59
C VAL A 108 -13.17 -22.03 6.68
N ARG A 109 -14.06 -22.38 7.62
CA ARG A 109 -14.43 -21.49 8.75
C ARG A 109 -13.24 -21.13 9.61
N GLN A 110 -12.41 -22.12 9.97
CA GLN A 110 -11.22 -21.87 10.78
C GLN A 110 -10.22 -20.94 10.09
N ARG A 111 -9.95 -21.19 8.80
CA ARG A 111 -9.02 -20.32 8.06
C ARG A 111 -9.53 -18.89 7.97
N LEU A 112 -10.80 -18.68 7.63
CA LEU A 112 -11.40 -17.34 7.55
C LEU A 112 -11.41 -16.63 8.91
N ALA A 113 -11.75 -17.36 9.99
CA ALA A 113 -11.74 -16.80 11.35
C ALA A 113 -10.35 -16.34 11.78
N MET A 114 -9.31 -17.13 11.49
CA MET A 114 -7.92 -16.77 11.81
C MET A 114 -7.43 -15.56 11.00
N LEU A 115 -7.80 -15.47 9.73
CA LEU A 115 -7.48 -14.30 8.90
C LEU A 115 -8.20 -13.04 9.42
N ASP A 116 -9.49 -13.13 9.77
CA ASP A 116 -10.25 -12.02 10.32
C ASP A 116 -9.67 -11.54 11.67
N ALA A 117 -9.24 -12.47 12.54
CA ALA A 117 -8.59 -12.12 13.80
C ALA A 117 -7.30 -11.31 13.57
N LYS A 118 -6.45 -11.71 12.62
CA LYS A 118 -5.24 -10.96 12.24
C LYS A 118 -5.58 -9.56 11.72
N VAL A 119 -6.59 -9.45 10.85
CA VAL A 119 -7.02 -8.16 10.28
C VAL A 119 -7.55 -7.23 11.37
N ARG A 120 -8.32 -7.76 12.33
CA ARG A 120 -8.81 -6.98 13.48
C ARG A 120 -7.66 -6.48 14.36
N ALA A 121 -6.67 -7.32 14.64
CA ALA A 121 -5.48 -6.90 15.40
C ALA A 121 -4.70 -5.78 14.67
N ALA A 122 -4.45 -5.96 13.37
CA ALA A 122 -3.78 -4.94 12.56
C ALA A 122 -4.57 -3.61 12.51
N ARG A 123 -5.91 -3.69 12.45
CA ARG A 123 -6.78 -2.50 12.50
C ARG A 123 -6.65 -1.75 13.83
N GLN A 124 -6.57 -2.45 14.95
CA GLN A 124 -6.38 -1.79 16.25
C GLN A 124 -5.02 -1.11 16.33
N TYR A 125 -3.98 -1.74 15.79
CA TYR A 125 -2.66 -1.12 15.73
C TYR A 125 -2.66 0.11 14.80
N LEU A 126 -3.35 0.05 13.66
CA LEU A 126 -3.55 1.22 12.79
C LEU A 126 -4.24 2.38 13.53
N TYR A 127 -5.30 2.12 14.28
CA TYR A 127 -5.99 3.15 15.06
C TYR A 127 -5.11 3.71 16.17
N HIS A 128 -4.31 2.87 16.81
CA HIS A 128 -3.35 3.31 17.81
C HIS A 128 -2.30 4.25 17.21
N CYS A 129 -1.70 3.90 16.06
CA CYS A 129 -0.75 4.78 15.37
C CYS A 129 -1.39 6.10 14.96
N GLY A 130 -2.62 6.07 14.44
CA GLY A 130 -3.38 7.27 14.12
C GLY A 130 -3.62 8.15 15.35
N TRP A 131 -3.96 7.56 16.48
CA TRP A 131 -4.12 8.29 17.73
C TRP A 131 -2.81 8.92 18.20
N LEU A 132 -1.69 8.19 18.18
CA LEU A 132 -0.36 8.73 18.53
C LEU A 132 -0.01 9.98 17.70
N VAL A 133 -0.30 9.95 16.39
CA VAL A 133 -0.10 11.12 15.52
C VAL A 133 -0.93 12.31 15.99
N THR A 134 -2.21 12.10 16.34
CA THR A 134 -3.08 13.19 16.81
C THR A 134 -2.62 13.77 18.15
N GLN A 135 -1.88 13.01 18.95
CA GLN A 135 -1.29 13.46 20.21
C GLN A 135 0.10 14.11 20.04
N GLY A 136 0.63 14.17 18.80
CA GLY A 136 1.93 14.78 18.52
C GLY A 136 3.13 13.93 18.93
N HIS A 137 2.95 12.62 19.15
CA HIS A 137 4.07 11.72 19.46
C HIS A 137 4.98 11.48 18.25
N ASP A 138 6.23 11.13 18.50
CA ASP A 138 7.11 10.57 17.46
C ASP A 138 6.63 9.15 17.14
N VAL A 139 6.25 8.93 15.89
CA VAL A 139 5.61 7.69 15.42
C VAL A 139 6.44 6.94 14.38
N VAL A 140 7.68 7.36 14.12
CA VAL A 140 8.49 6.79 13.03
C VAL A 140 8.60 5.28 13.16
N GLN A 141 8.87 4.76 14.34
CA GLN A 141 8.98 3.33 14.60
C GLN A 141 7.64 2.62 14.42
N ASP A 142 6.59 3.12 15.08
CA ASP A 142 5.27 2.50 15.06
C ASP A 142 4.68 2.42 13.66
N VAL A 143 4.75 3.50 12.87
CA VAL A 143 4.20 3.50 11.51
C VAL A 143 5.03 2.64 10.55
N SER A 144 6.33 2.48 10.81
CA SER A 144 7.19 1.59 10.05
C SER A 144 6.84 0.11 10.29
N LEU A 145 6.67 -0.27 11.54
CA LEU A 145 6.25 -1.61 11.94
C LEU A 145 4.82 -1.92 11.44
N LEU A 146 3.90 -0.98 11.61
CA LEU A 146 2.52 -1.09 11.12
C LEU A 146 2.50 -1.34 9.60
N LYS A 147 3.23 -0.54 8.82
CA LYS A 147 3.28 -0.66 7.36
C LYS A 147 3.85 -2.01 6.91
N SER A 148 4.91 -2.48 7.56
CA SER A 148 5.51 -3.78 7.29
C SER A 148 4.52 -4.92 7.57
N LEU A 149 3.89 -4.90 8.75
CA LEU A 149 2.89 -5.88 9.17
C LEU A 149 1.72 -5.94 8.20
N THR A 150 1.14 -4.78 7.86
CA THR A 150 -0.06 -4.72 7.02
C THR A 150 0.22 -5.06 5.56
N GLY A 151 1.42 -4.72 5.05
CA GLY A 151 1.86 -5.08 3.70
C GLY A 151 2.03 -6.59 3.52
N GLU A 152 2.53 -7.30 4.53
CA GLU A 152 2.58 -8.77 4.52
C GLU A 152 1.18 -9.38 4.67
N LEU A 153 0.42 -8.88 5.64
CA LEU A 153 -0.92 -9.38 5.95
C LEU A 153 -1.87 -9.28 4.75
N VAL A 154 -1.85 -8.17 3.99
CA VAL A 154 -2.76 -8.01 2.86
C VAL A 154 -2.50 -9.07 1.78
N ASN A 155 -1.24 -9.41 1.53
CA ASN A 155 -0.91 -10.46 0.58
C ASN A 155 -1.35 -11.83 1.08
N GLU A 156 -1.14 -12.16 2.37
CA GLU A 156 -1.62 -13.41 2.96
C GLU A 156 -3.15 -13.53 2.84
N VAL A 157 -3.87 -12.49 3.24
CA VAL A 157 -5.34 -12.50 3.28
C VAL A 157 -5.93 -12.60 1.87
N VAL A 158 -5.48 -11.74 0.96
CA VAL A 158 -6.06 -11.67 -0.39
C VAL A 158 -5.74 -12.92 -1.19
N GLN A 159 -4.53 -13.48 -1.05
CA GLN A 159 -4.17 -14.77 -1.68
C GLN A 159 -5.04 -15.91 -1.15
N ALA A 160 -5.23 -16.00 0.17
CA ALA A 160 -6.08 -17.03 0.75
C ALA A 160 -7.55 -16.87 0.32
N CYS A 161 -8.06 -15.66 0.26
CA CYS A 161 -9.40 -15.35 -0.23
C CYS A 161 -9.56 -15.74 -1.70
N GLN A 162 -8.61 -15.36 -2.57
CA GLN A 162 -8.62 -15.75 -3.98
C GLN A 162 -8.66 -17.28 -4.14
N GLN A 163 -7.91 -18.02 -3.33
CA GLN A 163 -7.92 -19.48 -3.35
C GLN A 163 -9.32 -20.07 -3.09
N PHE A 164 -10.11 -19.49 -2.18
CA PHE A 164 -11.48 -19.94 -1.92
C PHE A 164 -12.44 -19.69 -3.09
N HIS A 165 -12.15 -18.74 -3.97
CA HIS A 165 -12.92 -18.52 -5.20
C HIS A 165 -12.57 -19.53 -6.32
N GLY A 166 -11.54 -20.37 -6.14
CA GLY A 166 -11.11 -21.37 -7.10
C GLY A 166 -10.76 -20.76 -8.46
N GLY A 167 -11.08 -21.48 -9.55
CA GLY A 167 -10.79 -21.00 -10.91
C GLY A 167 -11.38 -19.64 -11.25
N MET A 168 -12.53 -19.29 -10.68
CA MET A 168 -13.15 -17.97 -10.87
C MET A 168 -12.31 -16.85 -10.24
N GLY A 169 -11.60 -17.13 -9.14
CA GLY A 169 -10.66 -16.16 -8.55
C GLY A 169 -9.44 -15.85 -9.42
N TYR A 170 -9.18 -16.64 -10.44
CA TYR A 170 -8.07 -16.44 -11.39
C TYR A 170 -8.51 -15.75 -12.70
N MET A 171 -9.81 -15.66 -12.93
CA MET A 171 -10.35 -15.08 -14.17
C MET A 171 -10.42 -13.56 -14.07
N ARG A 172 -9.85 -12.85 -15.06
CA ARG A 172 -9.97 -11.40 -15.18
C ARG A 172 -11.43 -10.95 -15.18
N GLY A 173 -11.70 -9.82 -14.54
CA GLY A 173 -13.04 -9.26 -14.42
C GLY A 173 -13.75 -9.62 -13.11
N THR A 174 -13.23 -10.55 -12.30
CA THR A 174 -13.73 -10.78 -10.95
C THR A 174 -13.13 -9.78 -9.96
N ALA A 175 -13.93 -9.39 -8.96
CA ALA A 175 -13.48 -8.41 -7.97
C ALA A 175 -12.29 -8.91 -7.13
N ILE A 176 -12.28 -10.21 -6.80
CA ILE A 176 -11.21 -10.80 -5.98
C ILE A 176 -9.88 -10.90 -6.75
N GLU A 177 -9.91 -11.20 -8.06
CA GLU A 177 -8.73 -11.23 -8.92
C GLU A 177 -8.11 -9.82 -9.02
N ARG A 178 -8.94 -8.81 -9.27
CA ARG A 178 -8.48 -7.42 -9.32
C ARG A 178 -7.86 -7.00 -7.99
N LEU A 179 -8.52 -7.31 -6.88
CA LEU A 179 -8.02 -6.99 -5.54
C LEU A 179 -6.67 -7.66 -5.26
N TRP A 180 -6.47 -8.89 -5.74
CA TRP A 180 -5.20 -9.60 -5.60
C TRP A 180 -4.06 -8.89 -6.34
N ARG A 181 -4.29 -8.44 -7.59
CA ARG A 181 -3.28 -7.69 -8.36
C ARG A 181 -2.96 -6.36 -7.69
N ASP A 182 -3.98 -5.63 -7.25
CA ASP A 182 -3.84 -4.31 -6.68
C ASP A 182 -3.18 -4.34 -5.28
N ALA A 183 -3.43 -5.39 -4.50
CA ALA A 183 -2.87 -5.55 -3.16
C ALA A 183 -1.35 -5.82 -3.17
N ARG A 184 -0.82 -6.42 -4.24
CA ARG A 184 0.59 -6.85 -4.28
C ARG A 184 1.56 -5.69 -4.07
N VAL A 185 1.28 -4.53 -4.62
CA VAL A 185 2.14 -3.34 -4.51
C VAL A 185 2.26 -2.82 -3.08
N LEU A 186 1.29 -3.06 -2.22
CA LEU A 186 1.30 -2.57 -0.84
C LEU A 186 2.42 -3.17 0.03
N ALA A 187 2.97 -4.33 -0.36
CA ALA A 187 4.16 -4.89 0.28
C ALA A 187 5.48 -4.47 -0.42
N ILE A 188 5.40 -3.90 -1.63
CA ILE A 188 6.57 -3.47 -2.41
C ILE A 188 6.80 -1.97 -2.24
N GLY A 189 5.73 -1.20 -2.36
CA GLY A 189 5.78 0.26 -2.23
C GLY A 189 6.25 0.68 -0.85
N ASP A 190 7.08 1.69 -0.79
CA ASP A 190 7.72 2.19 0.42
C ASP A 190 8.42 1.04 1.20
N SER A 191 9.57 0.59 0.68
CA SER A 191 10.28 -0.64 1.06
C SER A 191 10.86 -0.58 2.48
N VAL A 192 10.00 -0.71 3.49
CA VAL A 192 10.42 -0.82 4.91
C VAL A 192 11.13 -2.15 5.19
N ARG A 193 11.00 -3.15 4.33
CA ARG A 193 11.71 -4.44 4.49
C ARG A 193 13.23 -4.31 4.56
N THR A 194 13.79 -3.24 4.00
CA THR A 194 15.23 -2.96 4.00
C THR A 194 15.67 -1.96 5.06
N ASP A 195 14.76 -1.20 5.67
CA ASP A 195 15.07 -0.09 6.58
C ASP A 195 14.78 -0.37 8.05
N LEU A 196 14.56 -1.61 8.46
CA LEU A 196 14.51 -1.99 9.88
C LEU A 196 15.82 -1.65 10.64
N LYS A 197 16.89 -1.31 9.94
CA LYS A 197 18.14 -0.78 10.55
C LYS A 197 17.97 0.58 11.25
N GLY A 198 16.88 1.28 11.03
CA GLY A 198 16.56 2.55 11.72
C GLY A 198 15.49 2.42 12.80
N ALA A 199 14.89 1.22 12.99
CA ALA A 199 13.84 0.98 13.97
C ALA A 199 14.35 0.31 15.27
N TYR A 200 15.65 -0.10 15.30
CA TYR A 200 16.35 -0.68 16.46
C TYR A 200 17.69 -0.01 16.69
#